data_527bfac9f95c62d617e765bf27db79f9
#
_entry.id   527bfac9f95c62d617e765bf27db79f9
#
_cell.length_a   1.000
_cell.length_b   1.000
_cell.length_c   1.000
_cell.angle_alpha   90.00
_cell.angle_beta   90.00
_cell.angle_gamma   90.00
#
_symmetry.space_group_name_H-M   'P 1'
#
loop_
_entity.id
_entity.type
_entity.pdbx_description
1 polymer ?
#
loop_
_entity_poly.entity_id
_entity_poly.type
_entity_poly.pdbx_seq_one_letter_code
_entity_poly.pdbx_strand_id
1 'polypeptide(L)'
;MFEVLPFYTKYHIFDKVRTTKEVFKEYLKIGVPMGVSIFVETSIFGVVAFLVAKFGTEVIAAHQAALNFSSVVYMVPLSFSLALTIVVGVEVGAKCYERAKDYTIIGLQMSLLCTCCYVGLEYIWREQVALIYSSNHQVVDITVHFIIYAILWEFSDAVAAPIQGILRGYKDVNATFWAGVFAYWGVALPLGLYFDYVCGLGPDAYWISLIIGITACATALSLR
;
A
#
# COMPACT_ATOMS: atom_id res chain seq x y z
N MET A 1 -14.49 34.65 8.52
CA MET A 1 -14.65 34.52 9.97
C MET A 1 -15.22 33.13 10.19
N PHE A 2 -14.37 32.14 10.42
CA PHE A 2 -14.82 30.77 10.66
C PHE A 2 -15.46 30.72 12.04
N GLU A 3 -16.75 30.48 12.12
CA GLU A 3 -17.38 30.11 13.39
C GLU A 3 -16.71 28.82 13.87
N VAL A 4 -15.90 28.94 14.91
CA VAL A 4 -15.28 27.79 15.57
C VAL A 4 -16.44 27.02 16.20
N LEU A 5 -16.81 25.89 15.58
CA LEU A 5 -17.85 25.01 16.10
C LEU A 5 -17.58 24.72 17.59
N PRO A 6 -18.57 24.78 18.47
CA PRO A 6 -18.40 24.61 19.95
C PRO A 6 -17.72 23.27 20.31
N PHE A 7 -17.64 22.36 19.36
CA PHE A 7 -16.94 21.09 19.45
C PHE A 7 -15.41 21.26 19.64
N TYR A 8 -14.80 22.25 18.99
CA TYR A 8 -13.35 22.47 19.06
C TYR A 8 -12.91 23.14 20.37
N THR A 9 -13.78 23.93 21.00
CA THR A 9 -13.47 24.57 22.30
C THR A 9 -13.42 23.55 23.43
N LYS A 10 -14.18 22.45 23.34
CA LYS A 10 -14.21 21.36 24.34
C LYS A 10 -12.86 20.62 24.41
N TYR A 11 -12.13 20.54 23.31
CA TYR A 11 -10.89 19.77 23.20
C TYR A 11 -9.63 20.65 23.26
N HIS A 12 -9.79 21.98 23.43
CA HIS A 12 -8.66 22.92 23.54
C HIS A 12 -7.64 22.83 22.39
N ILE A 13 -8.09 22.50 21.16
CA ILE A 13 -7.23 22.18 20.01
C ILE A 13 -6.36 23.37 19.60
N PHE A 14 -6.83 24.60 19.83
CA PHE A 14 -6.13 25.83 19.46
C PHE A 14 -5.34 26.48 20.63
N ASP A 15 -5.32 25.84 21.80
CA ASP A 15 -4.56 26.34 22.92
C ASP A 15 -3.06 26.23 22.64
N LYS A 16 -2.31 27.29 22.93
CA LYS A 16 -0.85 27.30 22.79
C LYS A 16 -0.23 26.39 23.86
N VAL A 17 -0.10 25.10 23.53
CA VAL A 17 0.64 24.15 24.37
C VAL A 17 2.14 24.32 24.11
N ARG A 18 2.93 24.52 25.15
CA ARG A 18 4.39 24.47 25.02
C ARG A 18 4.82 23.05 24.79
N THR A 19 5.29 22.78 23.57
CA THR A 19 5.84 21.47 23.18
C THR A 19 7.09 21.21 24.02
N THR A 20 7.08 20.18 24.85
CA THR A 20 8.28 19.76 25.60
C THR A 20 9.19 18.95 24.69
N LYS A 21 10.51 18.99 24.96
CA LYS A 21 11.49 18.17 24.19
C LYS A 21 11.17 16.68 24.24
N GLU A 22 10.54 16.21 25.31
CA GLU A 22 10.14 14.81 25.48
C GLU A 22 9.05 14.41 24.52
N VAL A 23 7.99 15.21 24.39
CA VAL A 23 6.90 14.99 23.42
C VAL A 23 7.44 15.00 21.99
N PHE A 24 8.32 15.94 21.66
CA PHE A 24 8.95 15.99 20.35
C PHE A 24 9.79 14.74 20.05
N LYS A 25 10.56 14.26 21.02
CA LYS A 25 11.37 13.04 20.92
C LYS A 25 10.49 11.81 20.74
N GLU A 26 9.37 11.71 21.45
CA GLU A 26 8.41 10.61 21.28
C GLU A 26 7.78 10.62 19.89
N TYR A 27 7.41 11.81 19.39
CA TYR A 27 6.87 11.97 18.04
C TYR A 27 7.87 11.53 16.96
N LEU A 28 9.14 11.92 17.09
CA LEU A 28 10.19 11.49 16.16
C LEU A 28 10.47 9.98 16.24
N LYS A 29 10.41 9.40 17.44
CA LYS A 29 10.62 7.95 17.63
C LYS A 29 9.61 7.09 16.89
N ILE A 30 8.40 7.59 16.69
CA ILE A 30 7.35 6.90 15.94
C ILE A 30 7.35 7.35 14.46
N GLY A 31 7.43 8.65 14.23
CA GLY A 31 7.28 9.23 12.89
C GLY A 31 8.44 8.93 11.95
N VAL A 32 9.68 8.93 12.43
CA VAL A 32 10.85 8.64 11.58
C VAL A 32 10.83 7.21 11.05
N PRO A 33 10.63 6.15 11.86
CA PRO A 33 10.51 4.79 11.33
C PRO A 33 9.34 4.63 10.35
N MET A 34 8.19 5.27 10.61
CA MET A 34 7.07 5.26 9.67
C MET A 34 7.42 5.90 8.33
N GLY A 35 8.04 7.09 8.37
CA GLY A 35 8.46 7.79 7.15
C GLY A 35 9.48 6.99 6.34
N VAL A 36 10.46 6.39 7.01
CA VAL A 36 11.45 5.52 6.36
C VAL A 36 10.79 4.26 5.78
N SER A 37 9.81 3.67 6.48
CA SER A 37 9.03 2.53 5.96
C SER A 37 8.33 2.87 4.65
N ILE A 38 7.59 3.98 4.63
CA ILE A 38 6.89 4.44 3.43
C ILE A 38 7.89 4.76 2.30
N PHE A 39 9.01 5.41 2.61
CA PHE A 39 10.04 5.69 1.62
C PHE A 39 10.63 4.41 1.00
N VAL A 40 10.92 3.40 1.82
CA VAL A 40 11.42 2.09 1.36
C VAL A 40 10.40 1.38 0.48
N GLU A 41 9.13 1.38 0.88
CA GLU A 41 8.04 0.79 0.09
C GLU A 41 7.83 1.51 -1.25
N THR A 42 7.86 2.84 -1.27
CA THR A 42 7.63 3.60 -2.51
C THR A 42 8.85 3.61 -3.44
N SER A 43 10.06 3.55 -2.89
CA SER A 43 11.29 3.58 -3.69
C SER A 43 11.46 2.36 -4.60
N ILE A 44 10.90 1.21 -4.25
CA ILE A 44 10.96 0.01 -5.09
C ILE A 44 10.26 0.23 -6.44
N PHE A 45 9.13 0.94 -6.47
CA PHE A 45 8.41 1.23 -7.71
C PHE A 45 9.24 2.13 -8.65
N GLY A 46 9.99 3.08 -8.09
CA GLY A 46 10.94 3.88 -8.86
C GLY A 46 12.06 3.04 -9.46
N VAL A 47 12.64 2.12 -8.67
CA VAL A 47 13.69 1.20 -9.16
C VAL A 47 13.14 0.28 -10.24
N VAL A 48 11.96 -0.30 -10.05
CA VAL A 48 11.32 -1.16 -11.05
C VAL A 48 11.02 -0.38 -12.33
N ALA A 49 10.55 0.87 -12.24
CA ALA A 49 10.32 1.71 -13.41
C ALA A 49 11.62 1.94 -14.22
N PHE A 50 12.75 2.16 -13.56
CA PHE A 50 14.06 2.24 -14.24
C PHE A 50 14.44 0.94 -14.94
N LEU A 51 14.20 -0.20 -14.30
CA LEU A 51 14.50 -1.50 -14.89
C LEU A 51 13.58 -1.84 -16.07
N VAL A 52 12.32 -1.45 -15.99
CA VAL A 52 11.34 -1.63 -17.08
C VAL A 52 11.64 -0.70 -18.28
N ALA A 53 12.22 0.49 -18.04
CA ALA A 53 12.53 1.43 -19.11
C ALA A 53 13.46 0.87 -20.19
N LYS A 54 14.29 -0.13 -19.89
CA LYS A 54 15.16 -0.79 -20.87
C LYS A 54 14.41 -1.54 -21.98
N PHE A 55 13.13 -1.88 -21.78
CA PHE A 55 12.31 -2.60 -22.76
C PHE A 55 11.63 -1.71 -23.79
N GLY A 56 11.84 -0.40 -23.72
CA GLY A 56 11.35 0.57 -24.69
C GLY A 56 10.28 1.53 -24.17
N THR A 57 10.01 2.56 -24.95
CA THR A 57 9.13 3.68 -24.55
C THR A 57 7.68 3.26 -24.39
N GLU A 58 7.22 2.31 -25.18
CA GLU A 58 5.83 1.82 -25.10
C GLU A 58 5.59 0.97 -23.87
N VAL A 59 6.57 0.13 -23.50
CA VAL A 59 6.49 -0.72 -22.31
C VAL A 59 6.52 0.12 -21.03
N ILE A 60 7.42 1.11 -20.94
CA ILE A 60 7.47 1.99 -19.77
C ILE A 60 6.22 2.88 -19.67
N ALA A 61 5.68 3.35 -20.81
CA ALA A 61 4.42 4.10 -20.82
C ALA A 61 3.25 3.25 -20.31
N ALA A 62 3.13 2.00 -20.77
CA ALA A 62 2.12 1.07 -20.30
C ALA A 62 2.28 0.72 -18.80
N HIS A 63 3.52 0.49 -18.36
CA HIS A 63 3.83 0.25 -16.96
C HIS A 63 3.42 1.43 -16.06
N GLN A 64 3.72 2.66 -16.47
CA GLN A 64 3.33 3.86 -15.72
C GLN A 64 1.82 4.07 -15.72
N ALA A 65 1.13 3.76 -16.83
CA ALA A 65 -0.33 3.82 -16.90
C ALA A 65 -0.98 2.83 -15.91
N ALA A 66 -0.53 1.58 -15.91
CA ALA A 66 -1.02 0.55 -14.99
C ALA A 66 -0.72 0.92 -13.52
N LEU A 67 0.50 1.36 -13.19
CA LEU A 67 0.85 1.78 -11.83
C LEU A 67 0.06 3.00 -11.37
N ASN A 68 -0.16 3.99 -12.25
CA ASN A 68 -0.94 5.18 -11.91
C ASN A 68 -2.39 4.81 -11.59
N PHE A 69 -3.00 3.95 -12.41
CA PHE A 69 -4.35 3.47 -12.16
C PHE A 69 -4.43 2.68 -10.84
N SER A 70 -3.54 1.70 -10.63
CA SER A 70 -3.48 0.93 -9.38
C SER A 70 -3.25 1.81 -8.16
N SER A 71 -2.51 2.92 -8.29
CA SER A 71 -2.32 3.86 -7.17
C SER A 71 -3.62 4.57 -6.76
N VAL A 72 -4.53 4.82 -7.71
CA VAL A 72 -5.87 5.35 -7.41
C VAL A 72 -6.71 4.29 -6.70
N VAL A 73 -6.70 3.06 -7.19
CA VAL A 73 -7.43 1.93 -6.59
C VAL A 73 -6.92 1.62 -5.18
N TYR A 74 -5.62 1.71 -4.96
CA TYR A 74 -4.98 1.54 -3.65
C TYR A 74 -5.51 2.48 -2.55
N MET A 75 -6.14 3.61 -2.91
CA MET A 75 -6.77 4.48 -1.90
C MET A 75 -7.85 3.75 -1.09
N VAL A 76 -8.45 2.68 -1.62
CA VAL A 76 -9.47 1.90 -0.91
C VAL A 76 -8.83 1.10 0.25
N PRO A 77 -7.90 0.17 0.04
CA PRO A 77 -7.25 -0.55 1.14
C PRO A 77 -6.47 0.40 2.08
N LEU A 78 -5.91 1.48 1.58
CA LEU A 78 -5.28 2.51 2.42
C LEU A 78 -6.29 3.16 3.38
N SER A 79 -7.52 3.44 2.92
CA SER A 79 -8.57 4.00 3.78
C SER A 79 -8.93 3.05 4.92
N PHE A 80 -9.04 1.74 4.65
CA PHE A 80 -9.23 0.74 5.69
C PHE A 80 -8.04 0.69 6.66
N SER A 81 -6.81 0.78 6.15
CA SER A 81 -5.59 0.84 6.95
C SER A 81 -5.60 2.01 7.94
N LEU A 82 -5.96 3.19 7.47
CA LEU A 82 -6.05 4.40 8.31
C LEU A 82 -7.15 4.29 9.35
N ALA A 83 -8.34 3.83 8.95
CA ALA A 83 -9.46 3.62 9.87
C ALA A 83 -9.11 2.62 10.97
N LEU A 84 -8.51 1.47 10.61
CA LEU A 84 -8.08 0.45 11.56
C LEU A 84 -6.98 0.95 12.49
N THR A 85 -6.04 1.76 12.01
CA THR A 85 -5.02 2.39 12.86
C THR A 85 -5.66 3.19 13.99
N ILE A 86 -6.73 3.94 13.68
CA ILE A 86 -7.42 4.78 14.67
C ILE A 86 -8.24 3.92 15.64
N VAL A 87 -9.12 3.07 15.09
CA VAL A 87 -10.10 2.33 15.90
C VAL A 87 -9.40 1.30 16.80
N VAL A 88 -8.46 0.53 16.24
CA VAL A 88 -7.66 -0.44 16.99
C VAL A 88 -6.78 0.28 18.02
N GLY A 89 -6.16 1.40 17.63
CA GLY A 89 -5.32 2.20 18.53
C GLY A 89 -6.09 2.72 19.74
N VAL A 90 -7.34 3.16 19.58
CA VAL A 90 -8.22 3.61 20.68
C VAL A 90 -8.54 2.44 21.61
N GLU A 91 -8.95 1.28 21.07
CA GLU A 91 -9.32 0.13 21.89
C GLU A 91 -8.11 -0.48 22.64
N VAL A 92 -6.94 -0.52 21.99
CA VAL A 92 -5.69 -0.95 22.61
C VAL A 92 -5.30 0.04 23.75
N GLY A 93 -5.44 1.33 23.52
CA GLY A 93 -5.23 2.35 24.55
C GLY A 93 -6.18 2.22 25.74
N ALA A 94 -7.42 1.81 25.50
CA ALA A 94 -8.43 1.51 26.51
C ALA A 94 -8.27 0.11 27.16
N LYS A 95 -7.27 -0.70 26.71
CA LYS A 95 -7.03 -2.10 27.13
C LYS A 95 -8.20 -3.05 26.82
N CYS A 96 -9.03 -2.71 25.84
CA CYS A 96 -10.17 -3.50 25.38
C CYS A 96 -9.77 -4.40 24.21
N TYR A 97 -8.88 -5.36 24.42
CA TYR A 97 -8.28 -6.18 23.36
C TYR A 97 -9.28 -7.04 22.58
N GLU A 98 -10.36 -7.50 23.19
CA GLU A 98 -11.41 -8.25 22.50
C GLU A 98 -12.08 -7.40 21.42
N ARG A 99 -12.43 -6.15 21.74
CA ARG A 99 -13.01 -5.23 20.76
C ARG A 99 -12.01 -4.85 19.67
N ALA A 100 -10.73 -4.68 20.02
CA ALA A 100 -9.68 -4.44 19.04
C ALA A 100 -9.59 -5.60 18.03
N LYS A 101 -9.73 -6.85 18.49
CA LYS A 101 -9.76 -8.05 17.66
C LYS A 101 -11.00 -8.08 16.75
N ASP A 102 -12.18 -7.75 17.28
CA ASP A 102 -13.41 -7.71 16.49
C ASP A 102 -13.30 -6.68 15.36
N TYR A 103 -12.81 -5.47 15.64
CA TYR A 103 -12.56 -4.44 14.61
C TYR A 103 -11.54 -4.89 13.58
N THR A 104 -10.50 -5.61 13.99
CA THR A 104 -9.50 -6.20 13.09
C THR A 104 -10.14 -7.16 12.08
N ILE A 105 -10.95 -8.11 12.58
CA ILE A 105 -11.61 -9.12 11.75
C ILE A 105 -12.61 -8.46 10.78
N ILE A 106 -13.47 -7.58 11.30
CA ILE A 106 -14.46 -6.88 10.49
C ILE A 106 -13.78 -6.01 9.43
N GLY A 107 -12.74 -5.27 9.80
CA GLY A 107 -12.02 -4.41 8.87
C GLY A 107 -11.33 -5.18 7.75
N LEU A 108 -10.71 -6.32 8.04
CA LEU A 108 -10.13 -7.20 7.03
C LEU A 108 -11.19 -7.80 6.09
N GLN A 109 -12.32 -8.26 6.64
CA GLN A 109 -13.43 -8.78 5.83
C GLN A 109 -14.01 -7.70 4.91
N MET A 110 -14.22 -6.50 5.42
CA MET A 110 -14.70 -5.37 4.61
C MET A 110 -13.70 -4.96 3.52
N SER A 111 -12.41 -4.91 3.84
CA SER A 111 -11.36 -4.63 2.87
C SER A 111 -11.37 -5.64 1.72
N LEU A 112 -11.40 -6.94 2.05
CA LEU A 112 -11.45 -8.01 1.04
C LEU A 112 -12.73 -7.96 0.20
N LEU A 113 -13.89 -7.71 0.84
CA LEU A 113 -15.16 -7.60 0.11
C LEU A 113 -15.14 -6.43 -0.88
N CYS A 114 -14.67 -5.25 -0.45
CA CYS A 114 -14.53 -4.10 -1.33
C CYS A 114 -13.55 -4.40 -2.46
N THR A 115 -12.43 -5.06 -2.17
CA THR A 115 -11.45 -5.47 -3.19
C THR A 115 -12.05 -6.39 -4.22
N CYS A 116 -12.79 -7.41 -3.83
CA CYS A 116 -13.50 -8.29 -4.77
C CYS A 116 -14.46 -7.50 -5.68
N CYS A 117 -15.15 -6.49 -5.15
CA CYS A 117 -16.06 -5.67 -5.92
C CYS A 117 -15.33 -4.83 -6.97
N TYR A 118 -14.30 -4.06 -6.57
CA TYR A 118 -13.64 -3.16 -7.53
C TYR A 118 -12.73 -3.91 -8.52
N VAL A 119 -12.07 -4.99 -8.11
CA VAL A 119 -11.28 -5.84 -9.00
C VAL A 119 -12.15 -6.48 -10.08
N GLY A 120 -13.39 -6.91 -9.75
CA GLY A 120 -14.34 -7.37 -10.73
C GLY A 120 -14.69 -6.32 -11.77
N LEU A 121 -14.90 -5.08 -11.34
CA LEU A 121 -15.15 -3.93 -12.22
C LEU A 121 -13.91 -3.61 -13.07
N GLU A 122 -12.74 -3.60 -12.48
CA GLU A 122 -11.47 -3.35 -13.15
C GLU A 122 -11.21 -4.39 -14.25
N TYR A 123 -11.42 -5.66 -13.97
CA TYR A 123 -11.27 -6.72 -14.97
C TYR A 123 -12.21 -6.55 -16.15
N ILE A 124 -13.46 -6.14 -15.90
CA ILE A 124 -14.46 -5.90 -16.97
C ILE A 124 -14.09 -4.68 -17.82
N TRP A 125 -13.61 -3.60 -17.19
CA TRP A 125 -13.35 -2.32 -17.85
C TRP A 125 -11.86 -2.05 -18.14
N ARG A 126 -10.97 -3.06 -18.05
CA ARG A 126 -9.52 -2.90 -18.23
C ARG A 126 -9.12 -2.24 -19.56
N GLU A 127 -9.87 -2.54 -20.63
CA GLU A 127 -9.60 -1.94 -21.96
C GLU A 127 -9.97 -0.44 -21.97
N GLN A 128 -11.12 -0.10 -21.40
CA GLN A 128 -11.58 1.29 -21.29
C GLN A 128 -10.63 2.09 -20.40
N VAL A 129 -10.15 1.50 -19.31
CA VAL A 129 -9.14 2.10 -18.45
C VAL A 129 -7.84 2.35 -19.23
N ALA A 130 -7.34 1.38 -19.97
CA ALA A 130 -6.14 1.54 -20.77
C ALA A 130 -6.27 2.65 -21.84
N LEU A 131 -7.44 2.77 -22.47
CA LEU A 131 -7.75 3.80 -23.45
C LEU A 131 -7.79 5.24 -22.88
N ILE A 132 -7.99 5.41 -21.56
CA ILE A 132 -7.89 6.72 -20.90
C ILE A 132 -6.45 7.24 -20.95
N TYR A 133 -5.47 6.33 -20.85
CA TYR A 133 -4.05 6.70 -20.76
C TYR A 133 -3.37 6.84 -22.13
N SER A 134 -3.82 6.10 -23.14
CA SER A 134 -3.18 6.15 -24.46
C SER A 134 -4.15 5.83 -25.59
N SER A 135 -3.94 6.47 -26.75
CA SER A 135 -4.61 6.12 -28.01
C SER A 135 -3.75 5.20 -28.89
N ASN A 136 -2.52 4.90 -28.49
CA ASN A 136 -1.64 3.97 -29.22
C ASN A 136 -2.04 2.53 -28.87
N HIS A 137 -2.50 1.77 -29.86
CA HIS A 137 -2.95 0.39 -29.69
C HIS A 137 -1.91 -0.49 -29.00
N GLN A 138 -0.63 -0.34 -29.33
CA GLN A 138 0.43 -1.14 -28.74
C GLN A 138 0.60 -0.84 -27.24
N VAL A 139 0.52 0.41 -26.82
CA VAL A 139 0.54 0.81 -25.40
C VAL A 139 -0.69 0.30 -24.66
N VAL A 140 -1.86 0.40 -25.32
CA VAL A 140 -3.13 -0.10 -24.74
C VAL A 140 -3.07 -1.60 -24.48
N ASP A 141 -2.63 -2.39 -25.44
CA ASP A 141 -2.53 -3.86 -25.31
C ASP A 141 -1.60 -4.27 -24.16
N ILE A 142 -0.42 -3.61 -24.06
CA ILE A 142 0.52 -3.86 -22.95
C ILE A 142 -0.06 -3.39 -21.61
N THR A 143 -0.77 -2.26 -21.59
CA THR A 143 -1.41 -1.75 -20.36
C THR A 143 -2.48 -2.71 -19.86
N VAL A 144 -3.34 -3.23 -20.76
CA VAL A 144 -4.35 -4.25 -20.41
C VAL A 144 -3.71 -5.49 -19.81
N HIS A 145 -2.57 -5.93 -20.38
CA HIS A 145 -1.80 -7.05 -19.86
C HIS A 145 -1.25 -6.75 -18.43
N PHE A 146 -0.69 -5.58 -18.21
CA PHE A 146 -0.17 -5.20 -16.89
C PHE A 146 -1.27 -4.97 -15.84
N ILE A 147 -2.45 -4.52 -16.23
CA ILE A 147 -3.61 -4.42 -15.33
C ILE A 147 -3.99 -5.79 -14.76
N ILE A 148 -3.83 -6.89 -15.50
CA ILE A 148 -4.09 -8.23 -14.96
C ILE A 148 -3.12 -8.57 -13.81
N TYR A 149 -1.85 -8.20 -13.91
CA TYR A 149 -0.90 -8.34 -12.81
C TYR A 149 -1.24 -7.40 -11.64
N ALA A 150 -1.66 -6.18 -11.93
CA ALA A 150 -2.10 -5.22 -10.93
C ALA A 150 -3.26 -5.77 -10.10
N ILE A 151 -4.26 -6.36 -10.73
CA ILE A 151 -5.38 -7.04 -10.07
C ILE A 151 -4.90 -8.12 -9.09
N LEU A 152 -3.95 -8.97 -9.49
CA LEU A 152 -3.39 -10.00 -8.62
C LEU A 152 -2.61 -9.40 -7.45
N TRP A 153 -1.91 -8.30 -7.68
CA TRP A 153 -1.19 -7.57 -6.64
C TRP A 153 -2.16 -6.94 -5.62
N GLU A 154 -3.24 -6.36 -6.08
CA GLU A 154 -4.26 -5.70 -5.25
C GLU A 154 -4.95 -6.65 -4.26
N PHE A 155 -5.14 -7.92 -4.60
CA PHE A 155 -5.63 -8.92 -3.64
C PHE A 155 -4.68 -9.10 -2.45
N SER A 156 -3.38 -9.16 -2.70
CA SER A 156 -2.40 -9.28 -1.62
C SER A 156 -2.32 -8.00 -0.80
N ASP A 157 -2.48 -6.86 -1.44
CA ASP A 157 -2.46 -5.55 -0.80
C ASP A 157 -3.71 -5.29 0.05
N ALA A 158 -4.87 -5.84 -0.35
CA ALA A 158 -6.10 -5.81 0.44
C ALA A 158 -5.97 -6.47 1.82
N VAL A 159 -4.97 -7.33 1.99
CA VAL A 159 -4.61 -7.95 3.28
C VAL A 159 -3.46 -7.19 3.93
N ALA A 160 -2.40 -6.90 3.18
CA ALA A 160 -1.19 -6.27 3.69
C ALA A 160 -1.45 -4.87 4.27
N ALA A 161 -2.15 -4.00 3.54
CA ALA A 161 -2.36 -2.62 3.95
C ALA A 161 -3.22 -2.48 5.24
N PRO A 162 -4.36 -3.17 5.40
CA PRO A 162 -5.10 -3.15 6.65
C PRO A 162 -4.30 -3.71 7.84
N ILE A 163 -3.54 -4.79 7.66
CA ILE A 163 -2.70 -5.36 8.75
C ILE A 163 -1.61 -4.39 9.16
N GLN A 164 -0.99 -3.69 8.21
CA GLN A 164 -0.07 -2.60 8.54
C GLN A 164 -0.76 -1.52 9.40
N GLY A 165 -2.01 -1.18 9.08
CA GLY A 165 -2.82 -0.25 9.86
C GLY A 165 -3.06 -0.74 11.30
N ILE A 166 -3.41 -2.00 11.46
CA ILE A 166 -3.61 -2.65 12.77
C ILE A 166 -2.32 -2.59 13.60
N LEU A 167 -1.19 -3.01 13.02
CA LEU A 167 0.11 -2.99 13.71
C LEU A 167 0.54 -1.58 14.11
N ARG A 168 0.22 -0.56 13.30
CA ARG A 168 0.40 0.85 13.68
C ARG A 168 -0.46 1.23 14.88
N GLY A 169 -1.71 0.75 14.94
CA GLY A 169 -2.59 0.91 16.12
C GLY A 169 -2.00 0.30 17.40
N TYR A 170 -1.31 -0.83 17.29
CA TYR A 170 -0.53 -1.44 18.39
C TYR A 170 0.83 -0.78 18.64
N LYS A 171 1.21 0.26 17.87
CA LYS A 171 2.53 0.92 17.88
C LYS A 171 3.69 0.01 17.48
N ASP A 172 3.43 -1.12 16.80
CA ASP A 172 4.45 -2.04 16.28
C ASP A 172 4.87 -1.67 14.85
N VAL A 173 5.47 -0.47 14.73
CA VAL A 173 5.94 0.08 13.45
C VAL A 173 7.17 -0.65 12.94
N ASN A 174 7.98 -1.22 13.84
CA ASN A 174 9.21 -1.93 13.47
C ASN A 174 8.90 -3.21 12.69
N ALA A 175 7.84 -3.94 13.04
CA ALA A 175 7.44 -5.13 12.31
C ALA A 175 7.04 -4.79 10.86
N THR A 176 6.26 -3.73 10.65
CA THR A 176 5.88 -3.27 9.31
C THR A 176 7.08 -2.84 8.48
N PHE A 177 8.03 -2.10 9.10
CA PHE A 177 9.26 -1.68 8.44
C PHE A 177 10.09 -2.87 7.93
N TRP A 178 10.43 -3.81 8.83
CA TRP A 178 11.27 -4.95 8.45
C TRP A 178 10.57 -5.90 7.47
N ALA A 179 9.27 -6.10 7.60
CA ALA A 179 8.50 -6.89 6.65
C ALA A 179 8.53 -6.27 5.25
N GLY A 180 8.36 -4.94 5.13
CA GLY A 180 8.45 -4.21 3.87
C GLY A 180 9.85 -4.26 3.25
N VAL A 181 10.90 -3.99 4.04
CA VAL A 181 12.30 -4.08 3.56
C VAL A 181 12.59 -5.48 3.03
N PHE A 182 12.28 -6.51 3.81
CA PHE A 182 12.54 -7.89 3.40
C PHE A 182 11.73 -8.28 2.15
N ALA A 183 10.45 -7.96 2.12
CA ALA A 183 9.57 -8.33 1.03
C ALA A 183 9.93 -7.65 -0.30
N TYR A 184 10.16 -6.35 -0.30
CA TYR A 184 10.40 -5.60 -1.52
C TYR A 184 11.87 -5.63 -1.96
N TRP A 185 12.80 -5.40 -1.05
CA TRP A 185 14.23 -5.34 -1.37
C TRP A 185 14.93 -6.68 -1.26
N GLY A 186 14.50 -7.54 -0.32
CA GLY A 186 15.09 -8.88 -0.12
C GLY A 186 14.49 -9.95 -1.02
N VAL A 187 13.21 -9.85 -1.39
CA VAL A 187 12.51 -10.87 -2.17
C VAL A 187 12.16 -10.34 -3.56
N ALA A 188 11.34 -9.27 -3.67
CA ALA A 188 10.83 -8.83 -4.96
C ALA A 188 11.94 -8.40 -5.92
N LEU A 189 12.85 -7.53 -5.51
CA LEU A 189 13.89 -7.03 -6.39
C LEU A 189 14.85 -8.14 -6.89
N PRO A 190 15.41 -9.02 -6.02
CA PRO A 190 16.27 -10.11 -6.48
C PRO A 190 15.53 -11.11 -7.38
N LEU A 191 14.27 -11.45 -7.07
CA LEU A 191 13.48 -12.33 -7.92
C LEU A 191 13.15 -11.68 -9.26
N GLY A 192 12.84 -10.38 -9.30
CA GLY A 192 12.59 -9.66 -10.54
C GLY A 192 13.81 -9.69 -11.46
N LEU A 193 15.00 -9.43 -10.92
CA LEU A 193 16.24 -9.54 -11.66
C LEU A 193 16.53 -10.99 -12.13
N TYR A 194 16.29 -11.96 -11.28
CA TYR A 194 16.46 -13.37 -11.63
C TYR A 194 15.53 -13.80 -12.77
N PHE A 195 14.24 -13.46 -12.69
CA PHE A 195 13.25 -13.78 -13.73
C PHE A 195 13.53 -13.07 -15.05
N ASP A 196 14.05 -11.84 -14.99
CA ASP A 196 14.41 -11.09 -16.18
C ASP A 196 15.69 -11.64 -16.84
N TYR A 197 16.79 -11.75 -16.10
CA TYR A 197 18.09 -12.10 -16.68
C TYR A 197 18.30 -13.61 -16.90
N VAL A 198 17.68 -14.46 -16.07
CA VAL A 198 17.87 -15.93 -16.14
C VAL A 198 16.72 -16.60 -16.86
N CYS A 199 15.48 -16.22 -16.54
CA CYS A 199 14.29 -16.82 -17.14
C CYS A 199 13.85 -16.12 -18.46
N GLY A 200 14.33 -14.90 -18.72
CA GLY A 200 14.02 -14.17 -19.94
C GLY A 200 12.56 -13.69 -20.02
N LEU A 201 11.87 -13.50 -18.89
CA LEU A 201 10.46 -13.09 -18.84
C LEU A 201 10.24 -11.62 -19.21
N GLY A 202 11.31 -10.85 -19.40
CA GLY A 202 11.20 -9.46 -19.80
C GLY A 202 10.49 -8.59 -18.75
N PRO A 203 9.61 -7.64 -19.16
CA PRO A 203 8.95 -6.72 -18.24
C PRO A 203 8.00 -7.40 -17.25
N ASP A 204 7.44 -8.57 -17.59
CA ASP A 204 6.53 -9.35 -16.74
C ASP A 204 7.23 -9.87 -15.48
N ALA A 205 8.56 -10.10 -15.56
CA ALA A 205 9.39 -10.51 -14.43
C ALA A 205 9.22 -9.62 -13.21
N TYR A 206 9.14 -8.31 -13.45
CA TYR A 206 9.03 -7.32 -12.37
C TYR A 206 7.64 -7.29 -11.75
N TRP A 207 6.58 -7.45 -12.52
CA TRP A 207 5.22 -7.56 -12.01
C TRP A 207 5.02 -8.82 -11.17
N ILE A 208 5.48 -9.97 -11.67
CA ILE A 208 5.41 -11.24 -10.95
C ILE A 208 6.19 -11.15 -9.63
N SER A 209 7.38 -10.57 -9.66
CA SER A 209 8.20 -10.43 -8.46
C SER A 209 7.60 -9.48 -7.43
N LEU A 210 6.95 -8.39 -7.85
CA LEU A 210 6.22 -7.49 -6.97
C LEU A 210 5.04 -8.20 -6.30
N ILE A 211 4.28 -9.03 -7.04
CA ILE A 211 3.19 -9.83 -6.49
C ILE A 211 3.71 -10.80 -5.43
N ILE A 212 4.81 -11.51 -5.71
CA ILE A 212 5.45 -12.41 -4.73
C ILE A 212 5.91 -11.62 -3.50
N GLY A 213 6.51 -10.46 -3.70
CA GLY A 213 6.95 -9.59 -2.61
C GLY A 213 5.83 -9.14 -1.70
N ILE A 214 4.74 -8.59 -2.25
CA ILE A 214 3.60 -8.14 -1.44
C ILE A 214 2.91 -9.31 -0.73
N THR A 215 2.82 -10.48 -1.39
CA THR A 215 2.26 -11.68 -0.78
C THR A 215 3.12 -12.17 0.38
N ALA A 216 4.45 -12.12 0.24
CA ALA A 216 5.39 -12.42 1.32
C ALA A 216 5.25 -11.41 2.48
N CYS A 217 5.07 -10.12 2.17
CA CYS A 217 4.79 -9.09 3.15
C CYS A 217 3.48 -9.37 3.90
N ALA A 218 2.39 -9.61 3.18
CA ALA A 218 1.07 -9.92 3.75
C ALA A 218 1.13 -11.13 4.68
N THR A 219 1.81 -12.21 4.25
CA THR A 219 1.97 -13.41 5.08
C THR A 219 2.82 -13.17 6.32
N ALA A 220 3.96 -12.48 6.19
CA ALA A 220 4.83 -12.14 7.32
C ALA A 220 4.10 -11.27 8.36
N LEU A 221 3.32 -10.30 7.91
CA LEU A 221 2.54 -9.42 8.78
C LEU A 221 1.35 -10.14 9.43
N SER A 222 0.72 -11.11 8.72
CA SER A 222 -0.40 -11.89 9.25
C SER A 222 0.01 -12.86 10.35
N LEU A 223 1.27 -13.28 10.38
CA LEU A 223 1.83 -14.17 11.41
C LEU A 223 2.28 -13.43 12.68
N ARG A 224 2.25 -12.09 12.67
CA ARG A 224 2.65 -11.25 13.79
C ARG A 224 1.49 -10.92 14.72
#